data_a24701a55f88b36d27b1c9e043d325f8
#
_entry.id   a24701a55f88b36d27b1c9e043d325f8
#
_cell.length_a   1.000
_cell.length_b   1.000
_cell.length_c   1.000
_cell.angle_alpha   90.00
_cell.angle_beta   90.00
_cell.angle_gamma   90.00
#
_symmetry.space_group_name_H-M   'P 1'
#
loop_
_entity.id
_entity.type
_entity.pdbx_description
1 polymer ?
#
loop_
_entity_poly.entity_id
_entity_poly.type
_entity_poly.pdbx_seq_one_letter_code
_entity_poly.pdbx_strand_id
1 'polypeptide(L)'
;MVTRDSPWPSGTPCWVDLGVDDVARANAFYSRLFGWDTQPGPPEAGGYTMCMLSGRPVAGIGPKMGPPEVPAFWTVYLASDDADDTAGKITSAGGKVLVPPMDVLDVGRMAVAADPSGAVFGVWQARSHTGFGLANEPGTVCWNETFSRDMDGNQAFYHAVFGYEYGDMSTPDFRYATLKLDGKEVGGIGELGSGMPPEVPAHWSTYFAVGDTDAAVATVTGAGGTVTREPWDSPYGRMALVADDQGAAFSLMGTLPAASG
;
A
#
# COMPACT_ATOMS: atom_id res chain seq x y z
N MET A 1 -16.30 2.96 7.14
CA MET A 1 -15.58 4.22 7.46
C MET A 1 -14.70 4.03 8.67
N VAL A 2 -13.42 4.31 8.53
CA VAL A 2 -12.47 4.39 9.64
C VAL A 2 -11.86 5.78 9.63
N THR A 3 -12.18 6.58 10.66
CA THR A 3 -11.54 7.87 10.89
C THR A 3 -10.58 7.76 12.07
N ARG A 4 -9.39 8.37 11.95
CA ARG A 4 -8.38 8.27 12.99
C ARG A 4 -7.56 9.57 13.11
N ASP A 5 -7.35 10.00 14.35
CA ASP A 5 -6.57 11.20 14.69
C ASP A 5 -5.39 10.85 15.64
N SER A 6 -5.14 9.55 15.87
CA SER A 6 -4.04 9.04 16.70
C SER A 6 -3.19 8.03 15.89
N PRO A 7 -1.93 7.79 16.28
CA PRO A 7 -1.08 6.81 15.62
C PRO A 7 -1.74 5.43 15.50
N TRP A 8 -1.45 4.72 14.42
CA TRP A 8 -1.90 3.36 14.20
C TRP A 8 -1.11 2.40 15.09
N PRO A 9 -1.70 1.29 15.55
CA PRO A 9 -0.99 0.28 16.32
C PRO A 9 0.22 -0.25 15.55
N SER A 10 1.32 -0.55 16.26
CA SER A 10 2.54 -1.11 15.64
C SER A 10 2.23 -2.34 14.79
N GLY A 11 2.84 -2.43 13.62
CA GLY A 11 2.58 -3.47 12.62
C GLY A 11 1.37 -3.21 11.69
N THR A 12 0.48 -2.26 11.99
CA THR A 12 -0.67 -1.98 11.10
C THR A 12 -0.20 -1.20 9.86
N PRO A 13 -0.64 -1.57 8.63
CA PRO A 13 -0.49 -0.70 7.47
C PRO A 13 -1.14 0.66 7.76
N CYS A 14 -0.31 1.70 7.86
CA CYS A 14 -0.73 3.01 8.39
C CYS A 14 -0.64 4.13 7.36
N TRP A 15 0.06 3.91 6.25
CA TRP A 15 0.24 4.90 5.21
C TRP A 15 0.60 4.26 3.88
N VAL A 16 0.31 4.95 2.80
CA VAL A 16 0.86 4.66 1.48
C VAL A 16 1.37 5.93 0.83
N ASP A 17 2.49 5.86 0.14
CA ASP A 17 2.91 6.92 -0.76
C ASP A 17 3.35 6.40 -2.13
N LEU A 18 3.23 7.26 -3.11
CA LEU A 18 3.58 7.01 -4.49
C LEU A 18 4.85 7.77 -4.84
N GLY A 19 5.88 7.03 -5.26
CA GLY A 19 7.08 7.59 -5.87
C GLY A 19 6.95 7.66 -7.39
N VAL A 20 7.02 8.86 -7.97
CA VAL A 20 6.86 9.10 -9.42
C VAL A 20 7.91 10.04 -10.00
N ASP A 21 8.03 10.05 -11.33
CA ASP A 21 8.85 11.04 -12.04
C ASP A 21 8.17 12.40 -12.14
N ASP A 22 6.86 12.44 -12.37
CA ASP A 22 6.06 13.67 -12.53
C ASP A 22 4.94 13.72 -11.47
N VAL A 23 5.21 14.39 -10.36
CA VAL A 23 4.27 14.56 -9.24
C VAL A 23 3.01 15.34 -9.67
N ALA A 24 3.15 16.35 -10.54
CA ALA A 24 2.00 17.15 -10.97
C ALA A 24 1.03 16.31 -11.82
N ARG A 25 1.57 15.47 -12.69
CA ARG A 25 0.79 14.52 -13.50
C ARG A 25 0.11 13.47 -12.65
N ALA A 26 0.80 12.90 -11.67
CA ALA A 26 0.21 11.96 -10.71
C ALA A 26 -0.91 12.62 -9.89
N ASN A 27 -0.69 13.83 -9.36
CA ASN A 27 -1.71 14.58 -8.65
C ASN A 27 -2.99 14.76 -9.49
N ALA A 28 -2.85 15.12 -10.78
CA ALA A 28 -3.98 15.27 -11.69
C ALA A 28 -4.72 13.93 -11.94
N PHE A 29 -3.97 12.84 -12.11
CA PHE A 29 -4.52 11.49 -12.30
C PHE A 29 -5.36 11.06 -11.09
N TYR A 30 -4.79 11.10 -9.90
CA TYR A 30 -5.46 10.61 -8.69
C TYR A 30 -6.55 11.56 -8.19
N SER A 31 -6.43 12.88 -8.40
CA SER A 31 -7.54 13.82 -8.15
C SER A 31 -8.73 13.50 -9.04
N ARG A 32 -8.51 13.14 -10.32
CA ARG A 32 -9.59 12.74 -11.23
C ARG A 32 -10.22 11.39 -10.84
N LEU A 33 -9.40 10.42 -10.40
CA LEU A 33 -9.86 9.08 -10.08
C LEU A 33 -10.58 9.01 -8.73
N PHE A 34 -10.01 9.61 -7.68
CA PHE A 34 -10.47 9.48 -6.30
C PHE A 34 -11.07 10.76 -5.72
N GLY A 35 -11.00 11.88 -6.44
CA GLY A 35 -11.48 13.17 -5.93
C GLY A 35 -10.55 13.78 -4.87
N TRP A 36 -9.27 13.40 -4.86
CA TRP A 36 -8.33 13.93 -3.88
C TRP A 36 -8.04 15.41 -4.09
N ASP A 37 -8.02 16.15 -2.98
CA ASP A 37 -7.43 17.47 -2.88
C ASP A 37 -5.93 17.29 -2.55
N THR A 38 -5.04 17.79 -3.40
CA THR A 38 -3.60 17.60 -3.27
C THR A 38 -2.96 18.87 -2.70
N GLN A 39 -2.33 18.73 -1.54
CA GLN A 39 -1.71 19.83 -0.79
C GLN A 39 -0.19 19.69 -0.85
N PRO A 40 0.52 20.57 -1.57
CA PRO A 40 1.97 20.57 -1.59
C PRO A 40 2.54 20.73 -0.19
N GLY A 41 3.52 19.89 0.14
CA GLY A 41 4.30 20.05 1.37
C GLY A 41 5.16 21.31 1.37
N PRO A 42 5.80 21.63 2.49
CA PRO A 42 6.76 22.73 2.54
C PRO A 42 7.96 22.46 1.62
N PRO A 43 8.75 23.48 1.24
CA PRO A 43 9.89 23.30 0.32
C PRO A 43 10.88 22.22 0.77
N GLU A 44 11.05 22.04 2.07
CA GLU A 44 11.94 21.04 2.69
C GLU A 44 11.44 19.60 2.51
N ALA A 45 10.16 19.41 2.16
CA ALA A 45 9.59 18.11 1.84
C ALA A 45 9.95 17.62 0.42
N GLY A 46 10.78 18.35 -0.33
CA GLY A 46 11.35 17.89 -1.59
C GLY A 46 10.32 17.66 -2.71
N GLY A 47 9.18 18.35 -2.68
CA GLY A 47 8.11 18.20 -3.67
C GLY A 47 7.05 17.17 -3.30
N TYR A 48 7.08 16.61 -2.09
CA TYR A 48 6.04 15.72 -1.58
C TYR A 48 4.70 16.45 -1.46
N THR A 49 3.63 15.77 -1.85
CA THR A 49 2.25 16.26 -1.81
C THR A 49 1.41 15.37 -0.91
N MET A 50 0.69 15.96 0.02
CA MET A 50 -0.32 15.26 0.83
C MET A 50 -1.63 15.17 0.06
N CYS A 51 -2.17 13.97 -0.10
CA CYS A 51 -3.47 13.73 -0.70
C CYS A 51 -4.53 13.71 0.41
N MET A 52 -5.55 14.54 0.25
CA MET A 52 -6.62 14.73 1.22
C MET A 52 -7.97 14.32 0.62
N LEU A 53 -8.80 13.69 1.42
CA LEU A 53 -10.22 13.45 1.09
C LEU A 53 -11.07 13.86 2.29
N SER A 54 -12.08 14.71 2.05
CA SER A 54 -12.92 15.26 3.13
C SER A 54 -12.11 15.92 4.26
N GLY A 55 -11.01 16.59 3.90
CA GLY A 55 -10.11 17.27 4.84
C GLY A 55 -9.23 16.34 5.67
N ARG A 56 -9.13 15.04 5.33
CA ARG A 56 -8.32 14.04 6.03
C ARG A 56 -7.23 13.46 5.14
N PRO A 57 -6.01 13.20 5.66
CA PRO A 57 -4.93 12.60 4.89
C PRO A 57 -5.25 11.15 4.53
N VAL A 58 -5.07 10.79 3.25
CA VAL A 58 -5.39 9.46 2.71
C VAL A 58 -4.24 8.80 1.96
N ALA A 59 -3.30 9.57 1.44
CA ALA A 59 -2.09 9.09 0.74
C ALA A 59 -1.08 10.21 0.57
N GLY A 60 0.13 9.87 0.14
CA GLY A 60 1.14 10.83 -0.29
C GLY A 60 1.60 10.58 -1.72
N ILE A 61 2.07 11.63 -2.39
CA ILE A 61 2.71 11.54 -3.72
C ILE A 61 3.97 12.39 -3.69
N GLY A 62 5.09 11.80 -4.08
CA GLY A 62 6.37 12.51 -4.11
C GLY A 62 7.27 12.07 -5.26
N PRO A 63 8.38 12.79 -5.48
CA PRO A 63 9.39 12.33 -6.40
C PRO A 63 9.93 10.95 -5.96
N LYS A 64 10.05 10.02 -6.90
CA LYS A 64 10.64 8.71 -6.59
C LYS A 64 12.08 8.86 -6.10
N MET A 65 12.44 8.06 -5.11
CA MET A 65 13.80 7.96 -4.62
C MET A 65 14.54 6.85 -5.35
N GLY A 66 15.81 7.07 -5.63
CA GLY A 66 16.66 6.08 -6.28
C GLY A 66 16.99 6.40 -7.74
N PRO A 67 17.64 5.47 -8.46
CA PRO A 67 18.06 5.67 -9.83
C PRO A 67 16.86 5.77 -10.80
N PRO A 68 17.01 6.41 -11.97
CA PRO A 68 15.92 6.63 -12.93
C PRO A 68 15.19 5.35 -13.39
N GLU A 69 15.88 4.21 -13.37
CA GLU A 69 15.35 2.91 -13.79
C GLU A 69 14.34 2.30 -12.81
N VAL A 70 14.29 2.81 -11.58
CA VAL A 70 13.27 2.37 -10.62
C VAL A 70 11.89 2.81 -11.15
N PRO A 71 10.94 1.88 -11.35
CA PRO A 71 9.60 2.25 -11.81
C PRO A 71 8.87 3.08 -10.75
N ALA A 72 7.80 3.76 -11.16
CA ALA A 72 6.84 4.33 -10.22
C ALA A 72 6.15 3.20 -9.44
N PHE A 73 5.99 3.35 -8.13
CA PHE A 73 5.32 2.35 -7.29
C PHE A 73 4.74 2.95 -6.01
N TRP A 74 3.72 2.28 -5.50
CA TRP A 74 3.16 2.55 -4.18
C TRP A 74 3.97 1.84 -3.10
N THR A 75 4.39 2.58 -2.08
CA THR A 75 5.03 2.04 -0.87
C THR A 75 4.00 1.91 0.23
N VAL A 76 3.85 0.73 0.81
CA VAL A 76 3.04 0.51 2.02
C VAL A 76 3.93 0.72 3.24
N TYR A 77 3.50 1.56 4.17
CA TYR A 77 4.19 1.78 5.45
C TYR A 77 3.48 1.06 6.57
N LEU A 78 4.25 0.30 7.34
CA LEU A 78 3.82 -0.38 8.55
C LEU A 78 4.15 0.49 9.76
N ALA A 79 3.18 0.70 10.64
CA ALA A 79 3.36 1.49 11.85
C ALA A 79 4.42 0.87 12.77
N SER A 80 5.15 1.71 13.48
CA SER A 80 6.14 1.29 14.46
C SER A 80 6.15 2.27 15.62
N ASP A 81 6.29 1.76 16.83
CA ASP A 81 6.52 2.58 18.03
C ASP A 81 7.97 3.04 18.12
N ASP A 82 8.91 2.30 17.50
CA ASP A 82 10.34 2.62 17.40
C ASP A 82 10.91 2.11 16.09
N ALA A 83 11.19 3.04 15.16
CA ALA A 83 11.70 2.70 13.83
C ALA A 83 13.12 2.12 13.85
N ASP A 84 13.96 2.51 14.82
CA ASP A 84 15.32 1.99 14.95
C ASP A 84 15.31 0.54 15.45
N ASP A 85 14.50 0.22 16.47
CA ASP A 85 14.31 -1.15 16.96
C ASP A 85 13.71 -2.04 15.86
N THR A 86 12.71 -1.54 15.12
CA THR A 86 12.10 -2.29 14.02
C THR A 86 13.10 -2.56 12.90
N ALA A 87 13.96 -1.61 12.53
CA ALA A 87 15.03 -1.82 11.55
C ALA A 87 16.04 -2.88 12.02
N GLY A 88 16.34 -2.91 13.33
CA GLY A 88 17.16 -3.97 13.94
C GLY A 88 16.51 -5.35 13.83
N LYS A 89 15.21 -5.46 14.14
CA LYS A 89 14.44 -6.70 14.00
C LYS A 89 14.36 -7.18 12.55
N ILE A 90 14.13 -6.27 11.59
CA ILE A 90 14.15 -6.58 10.15
C ILE A 90 15.46 -7.24 9.75
N THR A 91 16.58 -6.63 10.12
CA THR A 91 17.92 -7.18 9.80
C THR A 91 18.14 -8.54 10.47
N SER A 92 17.74 -8.67 11.72
CA SER A 92 17.89 -9.93 12.49
C SER A 92 17.03 -11.06 11.94
N ALA A 93 15.88 -10.74 11.33
CA ALA A 93 14.97 -11.70 10.71
C ALA A 93 15.30 -12.01 9.24
N GLY A 94 16.42 -11.50 8.71
CA GLY A 94 16.89 -11.80 7.35
C GLY A 94 16.39 -10.82 6.27
N GLY A 95 15.67 -9.77 6.63
CA GLY A 95 15.33 -8.67 5.72
C GLY A 95 16.50 -7.70 5.53
N LYS A 96 16.31 -6.73 4.67
CA LYS A 96 17.32 -5.72 4.33
C LYS A 96 16.80 -4.31 4.55
N VAL A 97 17.49 -3.51 5.34
CA VAL A 97 17.23 -2.07 5.44
C VAL A 97 17.85 -1.38 4.24
N LEU A 98 17.02 -0.74 3.41
CA LEU A 98 17.40 -0.03 2.19
C LEU A 98 17.67 1.45 2.48
N VAL A 99 16.80 2.07 3.28
CA VAL A 99 16.99 3.42 3.82
C VAL A 99 16.97 3.29 5.34
N PRO A 100 18.07 3.61 6.03
CA PRO A 100 18.12 3.53 7.50
C PRO A 100 17.12 4.51 8.14
N PRO A 101 16.74 4.26 9.41
CA PRO A 101 15.82 5.15 10.12
C PRO A 101 16.28 6.60 10.11
N MET A 102 15.41 7.48 9.64
CA MET A 102 15.67 8.92 9.54
C MET A 102 14.43 9.74 9.87
N ASP A 103 14.62 10.91 10.43
CA ASP A 103 13.54 11.82 10.70
C ASP A 103 13.03 12.48 9.41
N VAL A 104 11.71 12.51 9.26
CA VAL A 104 11.03 13.24 8.20
C VAL A 104 10.53 14.55 8.81
N LEU A 105 11.30 15.60 8.65
CA LEU A 105 11.05 16.89 9.33
C LEU A 105 10.75 16.66 10.83
N ASP A 106 9.67 17.23 11.32
CA ASP A 106 9.15 17.01 12.69
C ASP A 106 7.89 16.11 12.70
N VAL A 107 7.50 15.54 11.55
CA VAL A 107 6.22 14.84 11.39
C VAL A 107 6.29 13.35 11.72
N GLY A 108 7.46 12.74 11.67
CA GLY A 108 7.67 11.33 11.97
C GLY A 108 9.09 10.86 11.72
N ARG A 109 9.31 9.55 11.89
CA ARG A 109 10.56 8.87 11.57
C ARG A 109 10.27 7.68 10.68
N MET A 110 11.00 7.52 9.59
CA MET A 110 10.78 6.46 8.62
C MET A 110 12.02 5.61 8.42
N ALA A 111 11.81 4.39 7.95
CA ALA A 111 12.82 3.57 7.27
C ALA A 111 12.19 2.93 6.04
N VAL A 112 13.00 2.51 5.07
CA VAL A 112 12.56 1.66 3.96
C VAL A 112 13.33 0.36 4.02
N ALA A 113 12.64 -0.75 3.88
CA ALA A 113 13.20 -2.09 3.98
C ALA A 113 12.65 -3.02 2.91
N ALA A 114 13.30 -4.15 2.73
CA ALA A 114 12.79 -5.27 1.96
C ALA A 114 12.74 -6.52 2.87
N ASP A 115 11.71 -7.32 2.70
CA ASP A 115 11.62 -8.64 3.32
C ASP A 115 12.62 -9.63 2.66
N PRO A 116 12.79 -10.85 3.17
CA PRO A 116 13.74 -11.82 2.61
C PRO A 116 13.47 -12.20 1.14
N SER A 117 12.22 -12.06 0.68
CA SER A 117 11.82 -12.30 -0.71
C SER A 117 12.03 -11.08 -1.62
N GLY A 118 12.35 -9.91 -1.05
CA GLY A 118 12.62 -8.67 -1.76
C GLY A 118 11.43 -7.71 -1.87
N ALA A 119 10.27 -8.01 -1.24
CA ALA A 119 9.15 -7.07 -1.21
C ALA A 119 9.52 -5.83 -0.37
N VAL A 120 9.47 -4.65 -1.01
CA VAL A 120 9.82 -3.38 -0.37
C VAL A 120 8.63 -2.82 0.39
N PHE A 121 8.90 -2.33 1.61
CA PHE A 121 7.91 -1.66 2.46
C PHE A 121 8.56 -0.56 3.28
N GLY A 122 7.75 0.39 3.73
CA GLY A 122 8.17 1.42 4.68
C GLY A 122 7.87 1.01 6.14
N VAL A 123 8.61 1.61 7.05
CA VAL A 123 8.33 1.65 8.49
C VAL A 123 8.05 3.09 8.86
N TRP A 124 6.98 3.35 9.59
CA TRP A 124 6.59 4.69 10.01
C TRP A 124 6.40 4.79 11.52
N GLN A 125 7.23 5.58 12.15
CA GLN A 125 7.05 5.99 13.54
C GLN A 125 6.43 7.39 13.56
N ALA A 126 5.17 7.45 13.97
CA ALA A 126 4.39 8.67 13.91
C ALA A 126 4.83 9.71 14.97
N ARG A 127 4.80 10.98 14.57
CA ARG A 127 4.78 12.15 15.46
C ARG A 127 3.52 12.95 15.16
N SER A 128 3.61 14.09 14.48
CA SER A 128 2.45 14.88 14.10
C SER A 128 1.68 14.28 12.89
N HIS A 129 2.34 13.53 12.00
CA HIS A 129 1.67 12.77 10.94
C HIS A 129 1.39 11.35 11.44
N THR A 130 0.11 11.09 11.74
CA THR A 130 -0.33 9.83 12.37
C THR A 130 -0.66 8.70 11.37
N GLY A 131 -0.48 8.93 10.06
CA GLY A 131 -0.86 8.01 9.00
C GLY A 131 -2.23 8.34 8.40
N PHE A 132 -2.96 7.33 7.91
CA PHE A 132 -4.29 7.52 7.36
C PHE A 132 -5.23 8.19 8.36
N GLY A 133 -5.79 9.34 8.00
CA GLY A 133 -6.86 9.99 8.74
C GLY A 133 -8.25 9.46 8.33
N LEU A 134 -8.33 8.82 7.15
CA LEU A 134 -9.55 8.20 6.61
C LEU A 134 -9.17 6.94 5.82
N ALA A 135 -9.88 5.83 6.06
CA ALA A 135 -9.72 4.56 5.36
C ALA A 135 -11.07 3.84 5.22
N ASN A 136 -11.13 2.86 4.32
CA ASN A 136 -12.31 2.02 4.07
C ASN A 136 -13.54 2.81 3.57
N GLU A 137 -13.31 3.84 2.76
CA GLU A 137 -14.32 4.63 2.06
C GLU A 137 -13.92 4.78 0.59
N PRO A 138 -14.87 5.00 -0.32
CA PRO A 138 -14.51 5.29 -1.71
C PRO A 138 -13.49 6.42 -1.82
N GLY A 139 -12.40 6.17 -2.56
CA GLY A 139 -11.27 7.07 -2.69
C GLY A 139 -10.20 6.93 -1.60
N THR A 140 -10.27 5.91 -0.74
CA THR A 140 -9.24 5.65 0.28
C THR A 140 -8.74 4.22 0.23
N VAL A 141 -7.61 3.95 0.91
CA VAL A 141 -7.09 2.59 1.07
C VAL A 141 -8.08 1.75 1.86
N CYS A 142 -8.37 0.54 1.37
CA CYS A 142 -9.22 -0.45 2.04
C CYS A 142 -8.50 -1.75 2.37
N TRP A 143 -7.38 -2.05 1.70
CA TRP A 143 -6.57 -3.23 1.99
C TRP A 143 -5.13 -3.05 1.53
N ASN A 144 -4.21 -3.72 2.22
CA ASN A 144 -2.84 -3.89 1.78
C ASN A 144 -2.43 -5.33 1.97
N GLU A 145 -1.68 -5.90 1.03
CA GLU A 145 -1.22 -7.28 1.12
C GLU A 145 0.14 -7.46 0.46
N THR A 146 0.87 -8.47 0.88
CA THR A 146 2.17 -8.83 0.31
C THR A 146 2.13 -10.17 -0.38
N PHE A 147 2.84 -10.28 -1.49
CA PHE A 147 2.99 -11.50 -2.26
C PHE A 147 4.44 -11.89 -2.44
N SER A 148 4.74 -13.18 -2.28
CA SER A 148 6.05 -13.75 -2.56
C SER A 148 5.95 -15.21 -3.04
N ARG A 149 7.06 -15.76 -3.51
CA ARG A 149 7.14 -17.19 -3.86
C ARG A 149 7.49 -18.07 -2.66
N ASP A 150 7.91 -17.46 -1.54
CA ASP A 150 8.18 -18.10 -0.26
C ASP A 150 7.26 -17.51 0.82
N MET A 151 6.00 -17.91 0.78
CA MET A 151 5.00 -17.42 1.75
C MET A 151 5.35 -17.84 3.17
N ASP A 152 5.86 -19.07 3.38
CA ASP A 152 6.19 -19.58 4.71
C ASP A 152 7.37 -18.79 5.33
N GLY A 153 8.43 -18.55 4.56
CA GLY A 153 9.56 -17.71 4.97
C GLY A 153 9.13 -16.28 5.28
N ASN A 154 8.27 -15.70 4.45
CA ASN A 154 7.74 -14.36 4.70
C ASN A 154 6.82 -14.30 5.92
N GLN A 155 5.99 -15.32 6.18
CA GLN A 155 5.21 -15.41 7.41
C GLN A 155 6.13 -15.43 8.64
N ALA A 156 7.18 -16.25 8.63
CA ALA A 156 8.16 -16.28 9.72
C ALA A 156 8.82 -14.91 9.94
N PHE A 157 9.19 -14.23 8.85
CA PHE A 157 9.77 -12.89 8.89
C PHE A 157 8.83 -11.85 9.53
N TYR A 158 7.61 -11.73 8.99
CA TYR A 158 6.66 -10.73 9.49
C TYR A 158 6.17 -11.03 10.91
N HIS A 159 6.09 -12.31 11.30
CA HIS A 159 5.86 -12.69 12.69
C HIS A 159 7.00 -12.21 13.60
N ALA A 160 8.26 -12.45 13.22
CA ALA A 160 9.43 -12.06 14.02
C ALA A 160 9.56 -10.53 14.18
N VAL A 161 9.20 -9.75 13.14
CA VAL A 161 9.35 -8.29 13.14
C VAL A 161 8.19 -7.59 13.81
N PHE A 162 6.94 -7.97 13.46
CA PHE A 162 5.72 -7.27 13.85
C PHE A 162 4.77 -8.07 14.74
N GLY A 163 5.08 -9.35 15.00
CA GLY A 163 4.23 -10.20 15.84
C GLY A 163 2.95 -10.70 15.15
N TYR A 164 2.88 -10.68 13.82
CA TYR A 164 1.67 -11.13 13.13
C TYR A 164 1.32 -12.58 13.44
N GLU A 165 0.04 -12.79 13.67
CA GLU A 165 -0.63 -14.08 13.57
C GLU A 165 -1.33 -14.18 12.22
N TYR A 166 -1.66 -15.39 11.79
CA TYR A 166 -2.18 -15.65 10.45
C TYR A 166 -3.54 -16.34 10.49
N GLY A 167 -4.49 -15.82 9.73
CA GLY A 167 -5.77 -16.47 9.47
C GLY A 167 -5.73 -17.13 8.12
N ASP A 168 -5.71 -18.48 8.08
CA ASP A 168 -5.69 -19.21 6.81
C ASP A 168 -6.97 -18.98 6.00
N MET A 169 -6.80 -18.53 4.77
CA MET A 169 -7.84 -18.28 3.77
C MET A 169 -7.53 -19.02 2.46
N SER A 170 -6.64 -20.00 2.50
CA SER A 170 -6.18 -20.74 1.32
C SER A 170 -7.30 -21.53 0.67
N THR A 171 -7.23 -21.64 -0.64
CA THR A 171 -8.04 -22.56 -1.47
C THR A 171 -7.13 -23.60 -2.11
N PRO A 172 -7.64 -24.64 -2.78
CA PRO A 172 -6.79 -25.60 -3.48
C PRO A 172 -5.83 -24.99 -4.50
N ASP A 173 -6.21 -23.84 -5.09
CA ASP A 173 -5.47 -23.19 -6.17
C ASP A 173 -4.71 -21.94 -5.74
N PHE A 174 -4.88 -21.46 -4.50
CA PHE A 174 -4.31 -20.21 -4.04
C PHE A 174 -4.01 -20.21 -2.55
N ARG A 175 -2.75 -20.07 -2.18
CA ARG A 175 -2.32 -19.93 -0.78
C ARG A 175 -2.42 -18.46 -0.36
N TYR A 176 -3.19 -18.22 0.71
CA TYR A 176 -3.41 -16.87 1.24
C TYR A 176 -3.76 -16.90 2.73
N ALA A 177 -3.30 -15.91 3.46
CA ALA A 177 -3.68 -15.72 4.86
C ALA A 177 -3.92 -14.24 5.15
N THR A 178 -4.79 -13.93 6.10
CA THR A 178 -4.88 -12.60 6.67
C THR A 178 -3.79 -12.38 7.71
N LEU A 179 -3.22 -11.16 7.74
CA LEU A 179 -2.33 -10.69 8.79
C LEU A 179 -3.18 -10.24 9.97
N LYS A 180 -2.90 -10.74 11.17
CA LYS A 180 -3.65 -10.41 12.39
C LYS A 180 -2.75 -9.82 13.47
N LEU A 181 -3.26 -8.77 14.12
CA LEU A 181 -2.70 -8.17 15.32
C LEU A 181 -3.80 -8.08 16.36
N ASP A 182 -3.56 -8.62 17.56
CA ASP A 182 -4.56 -8.68 18.64
C ASP A 182 -5.92 -9.22 18.15
N GLY A 183 -5.88 -10.26 17.32
CA GLY A 183 -7.06 -10.90 16.73
C GLY A 183 -7.80 -10.12 15.64
N LYS A 184 -7.32 -8.94 15.27
CA LYS A 184 -7.90 -8.10 14.20
C LYS A 184 -7.12 -8.27 12.89
N GLU A 185 -7.84 -8.41 11.79
CA GLU A 185 -7.25 -8.44 10.45
C GLU A 185 -6.77 -7.04 10.05
N VAL A 186 -5.50 -6.95 9.65
CA VAL A 186 -4.85 -5.68 9.29
C VAL A 186 -4.27 -5.67 7.88
N GLY A 187 -4.28 -6.80 7.19
CA GLY A 187 -3.74 -6.95 5.85
C GLY A 187 -3.71 -8.41 5.40
N GLY A 188 -3.05 -8.68 4.30
CA GLY A 188 -2.93 -10.00 3.73
C GLY A 188 -1.50 -10.43 3.36
N ILE A 189 -1.33 -11.73 3.21
CA ILE A 189 -0.11 -12.34 2.68
C ILE A 189 -0.49 -13.51 1.78
N GLY A 190 0.05 -13.54 0.57
CA GLY A 190 -0.26 -14.55 -0.42
C GLY A 190 0.97 -15.12 -1.11
N GLU A 191 0.79 -16.27 -1.75
CA GLU A 191 1.81 -16.88 -2.57
C GLU A 191 1.66 -16.47 -4.04
N LEU A 192 2.78 -16.07 -4.66
CA LEU A 192 2.86 -15.95 -6.11
C LEU A 192 2.90 -17.37 -6.70
N GLY A 193 1.74 -17.88 -7.09
CA GLY A 193 1.58 -19.23 -7.62
C GLY A 193 2.40 -19.47 -8.90
N SER A 194 2.55 -20.72 -9.28
CA SER A 194 3.31 -21.15 -10.47
C SER A 194 2.75 -20.61 -11.80
N GLY A 195 1.49 -20.15 -11.81
CA GLY A 195 0.87 -19.50 -12.97
C GLY A 195 1.30 -18.03 -13.15
N MET A 196 1.94 -17.43 -12.17
CA MET A 196 2.46 -16.05 -12.29
C MET A 196 3.80 -16.06 -13.00
N PRO A 197 4.02 -15.15 -13.98
CA PRO A 197 5.30 -15.02 -14.67
C PRO A 197 6.48 -14.93 -13.69
N PRO A 198 7.61 -15.63 -13.95
CA PRO A 198 8.73 -15.67 -13.02
C PRO A 198 9.38 -14.31 -12.76
N GLU A 199 9.22 -13.36 -13.68
CA GLU A 199 9.70 -11.99 -13.57
C GLU A 199 8.89 -11.12 -12.62
N VAL A 200 7.69 -11.54 -12.18
CA VAL A 200 6.92 -10.81 -11.17
C VAL A 200 7.64 -10.96 -9.82
N PRO A 201 8.19 -9.87 -9.28
CA PRO A 201 8.91 -9.91 -8.01
C PRO A 201 7.95 -10.04 -6.83
N ALA A 202 8.48 -10.38 -5.67
CA ALA A 202 7.78 -10.18 -4.42
C ALA A 202 7.47 -8.69 -4.22
N HIS A 203 6.25 -8.37 -3.76
CA HIS A 203 5.79 -6.99 -3.65
C HIS A 203 4.67 -6.82 -2.63
N TRP A 204 4.49 -5.59 -2.16
CA TRP A 204 3.28 -5.14 -1.50
C TRP A 204 2.31 -4.56 -2.52
N SER A 205 1.02 -4.83 -2.36
CA SER A 205 -0.09 -4.29 -3.15
C SER A 205 -1.00 -3.44 -2.29
N THR A 206 -1.46 -2.32 -2.84
CA THR A 206 -2.44 -1.43 -2.21
C THR A 206 -3.75 -1.50 -2.96
N TYR A 207 -4.85 -1.62 -2.22
CA TYR A 207 -6.21 -1.60 -2.72
C TYR A 207 -6.90 -0.31 -2.31
N PHE A 208 -7.44 0.42 -3.28
CA PHE A 208 -8.28 1.58 -3.06
C PHE A 208 -9.74 1.21 -3.25
N ALA A 209 -10.56 1.59 -2.27
CA ALA A 209 -12.00 1.44 -2.39
C ALA A 209 -12.57 2.43 -3.43
N VAL A 210 -13.55 1.97 -4.20
CA VAL A 210 -14.29 2.78 -5.16
C VAL A 210 -15.79 2.48 -5.07
N GLY A 211 -16.62 3.43 -5.45
CA GLY A 211 -18.07 3.21 -5.47
C GLY A 211 -18.51 2.24 -6.57
N ASP A 212 -17.84 2.30 -7.72
CA ASP A 212 -18.09 1.48 -8.91
C ASP A 212 -16.76 1.17 -9.59
N THR A 213 -16.38 -0.12 -9.63
CA THR A 213 -15.09 -0.56 -10.20
C THR A 213 -15.03 -0.35 -11.70
N ASP A 214 -16.10 -0.62 -12.44
CA ASP A 214 -16.11 -0.47 -13.90
C ASP A 214 -16.00 1.01 -14.31
N ALA A 215 -16.69 1.91 -13.60
CA ALA A 215 -16.58 3.35 -13.81
C ALA A 215 -15.17 3.87 -13.43
N ALA A 216 -14.57 3.34 -12.36
CA ALA A 216 -13.20 3.68 -11.97
C ALA A 216 -12.18 3.21 -13.01
N VAL A 217 -12.32 1.99 -13.55
CA VAL A 217 -11.49 1.47 -14.66
C VAL A 217 -11.62 2.33 -15.90
N ALA A 218 -12.83 2.77 -16.27
CA ALA A 218 -13.03 3.70 -17.37
C ALA A 218 -12.34 5.05 -17.12
N THR A 219 -12.31 5.51 -15.86
CA THR A 219 -11.60 6.74 -15.48
C THR A 219 -10.09 6.57 -15.59
N VAL A 220 -9.53 5.44 -15.13
CA VAL A 220 -8.10 5.10 -15.26
C VAL A 220 -7.68 5.12 -16.72
N THR A 221 -8.38 4.41 -17.58
CA THR A 221 -8.04 4.34 -19.03
C THR A 221 -8.21 5.70 -19.73
N GLY A 222 -9.27 6.44 -19.39
CA GLY A 222 -9.50 7.80 -19.89
C GLY A 222 -8.49 8.83 -19.38
N ALA A 223 -7.73 8.53 -18.34
CA ALA A 223 -6.63 9.34 -17.80
C ALA A 223 -5.24 8.88 -18.29
N GLY A 224 -5.17 7.88 -19.19
CA GLY A 224 -3.92 7.36 -19.75
C GLY A 224 -3.30 6.20 -18.97
N GLY A 225 -3.95 5.71 -17.93
CA GLY A 225 -3.56 4.50 -17.23
C GLY A 225 -3.91 3.22 -18.00
N THR A 226 -3.53 2.07 -17.46
CA THR A 226 -3.71 0.77 -18.10
C THR A 226 -4.44 -0.20 -17.18
N VAL A 227 -5.14 -1.17 -17.78
CA VAL A 227 -5.76 -2.29 -17.06
C VAL A 227 -4.83 -3.50 -17.19
N THR A 228 -4.35 -4.02 -16.06
CA THR A 228 -3.50 -5.21 -16.01
C THR A 228 -4.32 -6.47 -15.76
N ARG A 229 -5.47 -6.33 -15.10
CA ARG A 229 -6.50 -7.36 -15.01
C ARG A 229 -7.87 -6.72 -15.03
N GLU A 230 -8.71 -7.17 -15.99
CA GLU A 230 -10.09 -6.71 -16.14
C GLU A 230 -10.92 -6.94 -14.87
N PRO A 231 -11.98 -6.15 -14.65
CA PRO A 231 -12.84 -6.29 -13.49
C PRO A 231 -13.40 -7.70 -13.32
N TRP A 232 -13.27 -8.25 -12.12
CA TRP A 232 -13.84 -9.55 -11.74
C TRP A 232 -14.54 -9.48 -10.39
N ASP A 233 -15.53 -10.32 -10.17
CA ASP A 233 -16.23 -10.44 -8.89
C ASP A 233 -15.48 -11.39 -7.96
N SER A 234 -15.35 -11.00 -6.70
CA SER A 234 -14.79 -11.78 -5.61
C SER A 234 -15.77 -11.80 -4.43
N PRO A 235 -15.57 -12.67 -3.42
CA PRO A 235 -16.37 -12.62 -2.21
C PRO A 235 -16.31 -11.30 -1.44
N TYR A 236 -15.27 -10.49 -1.70
CA TYR A 236 -15.01 -9.22 -1.00
C TYR A 236 -15.48 -7.99 -1.76
N GLY A 237 -15.85 -8.15 -3.03
CA GLY A 237 -16.27 -7.07 -3.90
C GLY A 237 -15.82 -7.27 -5.35
N ARG A 238 -16.16 -6.31 -6.20
CA ARG A 238 -15.71 -6.26 -7.59
C ARG A 238 -14.34 -5.59 -7.64
N MET A 239 -13.36 -6.30 -8.17
CA MET A 239 -11.95 -5.91 -8.17
C MET A 239 -11.43 -5.66 -9.59
N ALA A 240 -10.39 -4.85 -9.72
CA ALA A 240 -9.59 -4.72 -10.93
C ALA A 240 -8.13 -4.43 -10.56
N LEU A 241 -7.17 -4.88 -11.38
CA LEU A 241 -5.78 -4.46 -11.26
C LEU A 241 -5.47 -3.47 -12.39
N VAL A 242 -4.90 -2.35 -12.02
CA VAL A 242 -4.64 -1.24 -12.92
C VAL A 242 -3.25 -0.65 -12.66
N ALA A 243 -2.77 0.14 -13.59
CA ALA A 243 -1.63 1.02 -13.36
C ALA A 243 -1.99 2.45 -13.80
N ASP A 244 -1.41 3.43 -13.11
CA ASP A 244 -1.55 4.82 -13.49
C ASP A 244 -0.82 5.12 -14.82
N ASP A 245 -0.86 6.36 -15.24
CA ASP A 245 -0.25 6.82 -16.49
C ASP A 245 1.29 6.93 -16.44
N GLN A 246 1.90 6.62 -15.28
CA GLN A 246 3.35 6.49 -15.09
C GLN A 246 3.78 5.05 -14.77
N GLY A 247 2.81 4.10 -14.81
CA GLY A 247 3.05 2.68 -14.65
C GLY A 247 2.99 2.17 -13.21
N ALA A 248 2.63 2.99 -12.22
CA ALA A 248 2.45 2.53 -10.85
C ALA A 248 1.20 1.64 -10.72
N ALA A 249 1.42 0.38 -10.37
CA ALA A 249 0.34 -0.60 -10.21
C ALA A 249 -0.39 -0.43 -8.87
N PHE A 250 -1.71 -0.61 -8.89
CA PHE A 250 -2.57 -0.66 -7.71
C PHE A 250 -3.87 -1.43 -8.02
N SER A 251 -4.61 -1.75 -6.96
CA SER A 251 -5.87 -2.46 -7.07
C SER A 251 -7.05 -1.54 -6.77
N LEU A 252 -8.15 -1.77 -7.48
CA LEU A 252 -9.44 -1.15 -7.19
C LEU A 252 -10.37 -2.20 -6.60
N MET A 253 -11.15 -1.81 -5.59
CA MET A 253 -12.17 -2.67 -4.97
C MET A 253 -13.45 -1.88 -4.72
N GLY A 254 -14.52 -2.28 -5.39
CA GLY A 254 -15.85 -1.73 -5.23
C GLY A 254 -16.83 -2.73 -4.64
N THR A 255 -18.04 -2.28 -4.35
CA THR A 255 -19.15 -3.16 -4.00
C THR A 255 -19.52 -4.05 -5.18
N LEU A 256 -20.02 -5.27 -4.90
CA LEU A 256 -20.58 -6.09 -5.98
C LEU A 256 -21.75 -5.36 -6.63
N PRO A 257 -21.88 -5.43 -7.97
CA PRO A 257 -23.08 -4.94 -8.64
C PRO A 257 -24.33 -5.56 -8.01
N ALA A 258 -25.40 -4.77 -7.86
CA ALA A 258 -26.68 -5.32 -7.42
C ALA A 258 -27.10 -6.43 -8.40
N ALA A 259 -27.48 -7.61 -7.89
CA ALA A 259 -27.99 -8.67 -8.73
C ALA A 259 -29.14 -8.11 -9.56
N SER A 260 -28.99 -8.13 -10.89
CA SER A 260 -30.08 -7.78 -11.80
C SER A 260 -31.19 -8.80 -11.60
N GLY A 261 -32.28 -8.36 -10.92
CA GLY A 261 -33.49 -9.12 -10.67
C GLY A 261 -34.25 -9.46 -11.95
#